data_7ec61945894927d6c513ece5f9b2478e
#
_entry.id   7ec61945894927d6c513ece5f9b2478e
#
_cell.length_a   1.000
_cell.length_b   1.000
_cell.length_c   1.000
_cell.angle_alpha   90.00
_cell.angle_beta   90.00
_cell.angle_gamma   90.00
#
_symmetry.space_group_name_H-M   'P 1'
#
loop_
_entity.id
_entity.type
_entity.pdbx_description
1 polymer ?
#
loop_
_entity_poly.entity_id
_entity_poly.type
_entity_poly.pdbx_seq_one_letter_code
_entity_poly.pdbx_strand_id
1 'polypeptide(L)'
;MSTNILAIESSCDETAAAVVKDGRFVLSNIISSQIEIHKQFGGVVPEVASRKHIENINDVVMEALEEAKVSHEDIDAIAVTYGPGLVGALLVGINFAKGLSYAWQK
;
A
#
# COMPACT_ATOMS: atom_id res chain seq x y z
N MET A 1 6.60 6.92 -24.23
CA MET A 1 6.85 5.91 -23.17
C MET A 1 5.97 6.20 -21.98
N SER A 2 5.45 5.18 -21.35
CA SER A 2 4.61 5.34 -20.17
C SER A 2 5.39 4.99 -18.91
N THR A 3 5.04 5.64 -17.81
CA THR A 3 5.63 5.41 -16.49
C THR A 3 4.55 4.89 -15.56
N ASN A 4 4.76 3.69 -15.03
CA ASN A 4 3.83 3.06 -14.09
C ASN A 4 4.43 3.11 -12.68
N ILE A 5 3.66 3.63 -11.73
CA ILE A 5 4.08 3.74 -10.34
C ILE A 5 3.12 2.92 -9.48
N LEU A 6 3.69 2.05 -8.65
CA LEU A 6 2.95 1.37 -7.59
C LEU A 6 2.99 2.25 -6.36
N ALA A 7 1.82 2.67 -5.89
CA ALA A 7 1.70 3.54 -4.71
C ALA A 7 1.10 2.76 -3.55
N ILE A 8 1.70 2.88 -2.36
CA ILE A 8 1.33 2.13 -1.16
C ILE A 8 1.01 3.08 -0.02
N GLU A 9 -0.09 2.81 0.69
CA GLU A 9 -0.56 3.63 1.80
C GLU A 9 -0.90 2.74 3.00
N SER A 10 -0.33 3.06 4.17
CA SER A 10 -0.63 2.36 5.43
C SER A 10 -0.56 3.31 6.63
N SER A 11 -0.93 4.57 6.48
CA SER A 11 -0.70 5.59 7.50
C SER A 11 -1.59 5.49 8.74
N CYS A 12 -2.75 4.83 8.67
CA CYS A 12 -3.67 4.74 9.81
C CYS A 12 -4.44 3.42 9.82
N ASP A 13 -5.66 3.41 9.32
CA ASP A 13 -6.58 2.27 9.43
C ASP A 13 -6.97 1.65 8.10
N GLU A 14 -6.31 2.03 7.03
CA GLU A 14 -6.50 1.45 5.72
C GLU A 14 -5.17 1.00 5.12
N THR A 15 -5.17 -0.19 4.53
CA THR A 15 -4.06 -0.67 3.72
C THR A 15 -4.48 -0.51 2.27
N ALA A 16 -3.76 0.28 1.49
CA ALA A 16 -4.15 0.53 0.12
C ALA A 16 -2.97 0.46 -0.82
N ALA A 17 -3.24 0.08 -2.06
CA ALA A 17 -2.25 0.11 -3.13
C ALA A 17 -2.95 0.48 -4.44
N ALA A 18 -2.25 1.23 -5.26
CA ALA A 18 -2.75 1.68 -6.54
C ALA A 18 -1.64 1.60 -7.57
N VAL A 19 -2.02 1.36 -8.82
CA VAL A 19 -1.09 1.51 -9.95
C VAL A 19 -1.54 2.73 -10.73
N VAL A 20 -0.64 3.69 -10.87
CA VAL A 20 -0.91 4.95 -11.55
C VAL A 20 0.01 5.09 -12.75
N LYS A 21 -0.57 5.36 -13.91
CA LYS A 21 0.16 5.52 -15.17
C LYS A 21 0.31 6.99 -15.50
N ASP A 22 1.54 7.41 -15.80
CA ASP A 22 1.86 8.76 -16.24
C ASP A 22 1.38 9.86 -15.29
N GLY A 23 1.30 9.54 -14.00
CA GLY A 23 0.89 10.50 -12.98
C GLY A 23 -0.57 10.92 -13.03
N ARG A 24 -1.41 10.32 -13.90
CA ARG A 24 -2.81 10.74 -14.04
C ARG A 24 -3.81 9.62 -14.24
N PHE A 25 -3.41 8.48 -14.79
CA PHE A 25 -4.36 7.40 -15.06
C PHE A 25 -4.28 6.36 -13.95
N VAL A 26 -5.35 6.24 -13.15
CA VAL A 26 -5.42 5.25 -12.08
C VAL A 26 -5.85 3.92 -12.69
N LEU A 27 -4.90 3.00 -12.86
CA LEU A 27 -5.16 1.70 -13.45
C LEU A 27 -5.79 0.75 -12.44
N SER A 28 -5.50 0.94 -11.14
CA SER A 28 -6.11 0.18 -10.06
C SER A 28 -6.02 0.98 -8.77
N ASN A 29 -6.92 0.68 -7.83
CA ASN A 29 -6.91 1.27 -6.49
C ASN A 29 -7.63 0.30 -5.56
N ILE A 30 -6.85 -0.42 -4.76
CA ILE A 30 -7.36 -1.44 -3.84
C ILE A 30 -7.23 -0.92 -2.42
N ILE A 31 -8.32 -0.99 -1.67
CA ILE A 31 -8.38 -0.49 -0.29
C ILE A 31 -8.94 -1.59 0.61
N SER A 32 -8.17 -1.91 1.66
CA SER A 32 -8.61 -2.80 2.73
C SER A 32 -8.76 -1.99 4.01
N SER A 33 -10.01 -1.77 4.45
CA SER A 33 -10.31 -0.93 5.60
C SER A 33 -10.36 -1.75 6.89
N GLN A 34 -9.89 -1.17 7.98
CA GLN A 34 -9.95 -1.74 9.33
C GLN A 34 -11.04 -1.10 10.19
N ILE A 35 -11.92 -0.29 9.59
CA ILE A 35 -12.93 0.48 10.35
C ILE A 35 -13.75 -0.41 11.28
N GLU A 36 -14.22 -1.57 10.82
CA GLU A 36 -15.04 -2.46 11.63
C GLU A 36 -14.28 -3.04 12.81
N ILE A 37 -12.98 -3.27 12.68
CA ILE A 37 -12.14 -3.79 13.76
C ILE A 37 -11.98 -2.72 14.86
N HIS A 38 -11.59 -1.52 14.48
CA HIS A 38 -11.33 -0.44 15.44
C HIS A 38 -12.60 0.08 16.09
N LYS A 39 -13.72 -0.03 15.41
CA LYS A 39 -15.02 0.38 15.93
C LYS A 39 -15.36 -0.33 17.24
N GLN A 40 -14.94 -1.59 17.39
CA GLN A 40 -15.15 -2.38 18.61
C GLN A 40 -14.43 -1.77 19.81
N PHE A 41 -13.39 -0.99 19.58
CA PHE A 41 -12.60 -0.36 20.65
C PHE A 41 -12.91 1.13 20.81
N GLY A 42 -13.87 1.66 20.06
CA GLY A 42 -14.24 3.08 20.09
C GLY A 42 -13.30 4.01 19.34
N GLY A 43 -12.35 3.47 18.60
CA GLY A 43 -11.40 4.26 17.81
C GLY A 43 -10.19 3.42 17.40
N VAL A 44 -9.27 4.04 16.67
CA VAL A 44 -8.08 3.33 16.15
C VAL A 44 -7.14 2.92 17.29
N VAL A 45 -6.76 1.65 17.30
CA VAL A 45 -5.76 1.09 18.20
C VAL A 45 -4.46 0.89 17.40
N PRO A 46 -3.42 1.70 17.64
CA PRO A 46 -2.22 1.70 16.78
C PRO A 46 -1.55 0.34 16.61
N GLU A 47 -1.45 -0.46 17.67
CA GLU A 47 -0.84 -1.77 17.60
C GLU A 47 -1.65 -2.74 16.73
N VAL A 48 -2.98 -2.70 16.86
CA VAL A 48 -3.87 -3.52 16.04
C VAL A 48 -3.78 -3.08 14.58
N ALA A 49 -3.72 -1.78 14.33
CA ALA A 49 -3.58 -1.23 12.98
C ALA A 49 -2.31 -1.75 12.32
N SER A 50 -1.17 -1.68 13.01
CA SER A 50 0.11 -2.15 12.46
C SER A 50 0.05 -3.62 12.09
N ARG A 51 -0.54 -4.43 12.97
CA ARG A 51 -0.66 -5.88 12.75
C ARG A 51 -1.51 -6.21 11.52
N LYS A 52 -2.63 -5.50 11.36
CA LYS A 52 -3.51 -5.71 10.21
C LYS A 52 -2.85 -5.28 8.90
N HIS A 53 -2.08 -4.21 8.91
CA HIS A 53 -1.31 -3.82 7.73
C HIS A 53 -0.34 -4.92 7.31
N ILE A 54 0.37 -5.51 8.27
CA ILE A 54 1.31 -6.60 7.99
C ILE A 54 0.58 -7.79 7.34
N GLU A 55 -0.60 -8.14 7.86
CA GLU A 55 -1.38 -9.26 7.33
C GLU A 55 -1.89 -9.01 5.90
N ASN A 56 -2.26 -7.76 5.59
CA ASN A 56 -3.00 -7.43 4.38
C ASN A 56 -2.15 -6.89 3.24
N ILE A 57 -0.98 -6.32 3.53
CA ILE A 57 -0.26 -5.51 2.54
C ILE A 57 0.15 -6.30 1.29
N ASN A 58 0.60 -7.52 1.46
CA ASN A 58 1.00 -8.33 0.31
C ASN A 58 -0.18 -8.60 -0.62
N ASP A 59 -1.31 -9.01 -0.06
CA ASP A 59 -2.51 -9.31 -0.85
C ASP A 59 -3.05 -8.07 -1.55
N VAL A 60 -3.04 -6.93 -0.86
CA VAL A 60 -3.51 -5.66 -1.42
C VAL A 60 -2.62 -5.23 -2.60
N VAL A 61 -1.31 -5.36 -2.46
CA VAL A 61 -0.38 -5.01 -3.53
C VAL A 61 -0.53 -5.96 -4.73
N MET A 62 -0.62 -7.27 -4.47
CA MET A 62 -0.80 -8.25 -5.55
C MET A 62 -2.12 -8.03 -6.29
N GLU A 63 -3.19 -7.74 -5.57
CA GLU A 63 -4.49 -7.43 -6.17
C GLU A 63 -4.43 -6.15 -7.02
N ALA A 64 -3.71 -5.14 -6.57
CA ALA A 64 -3.54 -3.90 -7.33
C ALA A 64 -2.83 -4.15 -8.67
N LEU A 65 -1.79 -4.98 -8.68
CA LEU A 65 -1.09 -5.35 -9.90
C LEU A 65 -2.00 -6.15 -10.84
N GLU A 66 -2.74 -7.10 -10.28
CA GLU A 66 -3.65 -7.94 -11.06
C GLU A 66 -4.77 -7.13 -11.69
N GLU A 67 -5.41 -6.25 -10.94
CA GLU A 67 -6.47 -5.39 -11.45
C GLU A 67 -5.96 -4.43 -12.54
N ALA A 68 -4.75 -3.92 -12.37
CA ALA A 68 -4.12 -3.06 -13.36
C ALA A 68 -3.63 -3.82 -14.59
N LYS A 69 -3.61 -5.16 -14.52
CA LYS A 69 -3.13 -6.04 -15.59
C LYS A 69 -1.67 -5.77 -15.94
N VAL A 70 -0.86 -5.53 -14.91
CA VAL A 70 0.58 -5.32 -15.05
C VAL A 70 1.32 -6.29 -14.16
N SER A 71 2.57 -6.62 -14.54
CA SER A 71 3.47 -7.40 -13.71
C SER A 71 4.45 -6.46 -13.00
N HIS A 72 5.22 -7.00 -12.05
CA HIS A 72 6.24 -6.21 -11.38
C HIS A 72 7.28 -5.63 -12.36
N GLU A 73 7.49 -6.29 -13.48
CA GLU A 73 8.43 -5.82 -14.50
C GLU A 73 7.95 -4.53 -15.18
N ASP A 74 6.63 -4.30 -15.19
CA ASP A 74 6.04 -3.12 -15.79
C ASP A 74 6.05 -1.91 -14.85
N ILE A 75 6.40 -2.10 -13.57
CA ILE A 75 6.47 -1.03 -12.58
C ILE A 75 7.82 -0.33 -12.66
N ASP A 76 7.78 0.98 -12.81
CA ASP A 76 8.99 1.81 -12.97
C ASP A 76 9.48 2.38 -11.64
N ALA A 77 8.57 2.64 -10.71
CA ALA A 77 8.92 3.19 -9.41
C ALA A 77 7.87 2.81 -8.37
N ILE A 78 8.25 2.89 -7.09
CA ILE A 78 7.36 2.62 -5.97
C ILE A 78 7.25 3.88 -5.13
N ALA A 79 6.02 4.32 -4.89
CA ALA A 79 5.73 5.45 -4.02
C ALA A 79 5.10 4.92 -2.73
N VAL A 80 5.41 5.54 -1.60
CA VAL A 80 4.87 5.12 -0.32
C VAL A 80 4.59 6.33 0.56
N THR A 81 3.47 6.30 1.27
CA THR A 81 3.15 7.32 2.27
C THR A 81 4.08 7.16 3.45
N TYR A 82 4.79 8.26 3.80
CA TYR A 82 5.73 8.21 4.90
C TYR A 82 5.42 9.21 6.02
N GLY A 83 4.38 10.02 5.85
CA GLY A 83 3.90 10.94 6.86
C GLY A 83 2.86 11.91 6.30
N PRO A 84 2.02 12.46 7.18
CA PRO A 84 1.83 12.09 8.58
C PRO A 84 1.04 10.80 8.75
N GLY A 85 1.09 10.23 9.96
CA GLY A 85 0.35 9.02 10.29
C GLY A 85 0.86 8.35 11.56
N LEU A 86 0.33 7.16 11.86
CA LEU A 86 0.77 6.34 12.98
C LEU A 86 2.11 5.71 12.64
N VAL A 87 3.10 5.89 13.50
CA VAL A 87 4.49 5.45 13.23
C VAL A 87 4.58 3.97 12.88
N GLY A 88 3.98 3.10 13.68
CA GLY A 88 4.02 1.66 13.43
C GLY A 88 3.34 1.28 12.12
N ALA A 89 2.19 1.90 11.82
CA ALA A 89 1.46 1.66 10.60
C ALA A 89 2.27 2.14 9.38
N LEU A 90 2.81 3.34 9.44
CA LEU A 90 3.65 3.89 8.37
C LEU A 90 4.84 2.98 8.07
N LEU A 91 5.49 2.45 9.11
CA LEU A 91 6.66 1.59 8.95
C LEU A 91 6.35 0.30 8.18
N VAL A 92 5.14 -0.22 8.29
CA VAL A 92 4.75 -1.41 7.53
C VAL A 92 4.83 -1.14 6.03
N GLY A 93 4.18 -0.07 5.55
CA GLY A 93 4.22 0.29 4.12
C GLY A 93 5.61 0.65 3.66
N ILE A 94 6.34 1.44 4.45
CA ILE A 94 7.69 1.88 4.11
C ILE A 94 8.63 0.68 3.95
N ASN A 95 8.61 -0.25 4.89
CA ASN A 95 9.50 -1.40 4.84
C ASN A 95 9.10 -2.37 3.72
N PHE A 96 7.81 -2.54 3.48
CA PHE A 96 7.34 -3.35 2.37
C PHE A 96 7.80 -2.74 1.03
N ALA A 97 7.65 -1.43 0.88
CA ALA A 97 8.08 -0.72 -0.32
C ALA A 97 9.59 -0.84 -0.54
N LYS A 98 10.38 -0.74 0.52
CA LYS A 98 11.83 -0.93 0.45
C LYS A 98 12.19 -2.35 0.00
N GLY A 99 11.50 -3.36 0.52
CA GLY A 99 11.69 -4.74 0.12
C GLY A 99 11.40 -4.96 -1.36
N LEU A 100 10.28 -4.42 -1.84
CA LEU A 100 9.93 -4.50 -3.26
C LEU A 100 10.93 -3.76 -4.13
N SER A 101 11.35 -2.57 -3.70
CA SER A 101 12.33 -1.76 -4.43
C SER A 101 13.62 -2.53 -4.61
N TYR A 102 14.08 -3.19 -3.56
CA TYR A 102 15.28 -4.02 -3.60
C TYR A 102 15.09 -5.23 -4.52
N ALA A 103 13.99 -5.96 -4.35
CA ALA A 103 13.72 -7.18 -5.10
C ALA A 103 13.52 -6.92 -6.60
N TRP A 104 12.86 -5.81 -6.93
CA TRP A 104 12.55 -5.45 -8.32
C TRP A 104 13.59 -4.53 -8.95
N GLN A 105 14.54 -4.04 -8.18
CA GLN A 105 15.57 -3.09 -8.62
C GLN A 105 14.95 -1.81 -9.20
N LYS A 106 14.02 -1.24 -8.45
CA LYS A 106 13.32 0.00 -8.82
C LYS A 106 13.45 1.04 -7.72
#